data_92e830b956d20a6cb1ac7a2486fa0218
#
_entry.id   92e830b956d20a6cb1ac7a2486fa0218
#
_cell.length_a   1.000
_cell.length_b   1.000
_cell.length_c   1.000
_cell.angle_alpha   90.00
_cell.angle_beta   90.00
_cell.angle_gamma   90.00
#
_symmetry.space_group_name_H-M   'P 1'
#
loop_
_entity.id
_entity.type
_entity.pdbx_description
1 polymer ?
#
loop_
_entity_poly.entity_id
_entity_poly.type
_entity_poly.pdbx_seq_one_letter_code
_entity_poly.pdbx_strand_id
1 'polypeptide(L)'
;MFKLINNRSKKLFEQAQKVIPGGVNSPVRAFKYVGGSPIFIKNALGAYLIDEDGNKYIDYISSWGPMIIGHAHPEIIKAINEQSKKGTSYGIPTELETKMANLLVSLAPNIDKVRFVNSGTEACMSAVRLARGFTNRDKIIKFSGCYHGHSDSFLIQAGSGASTFGVPNSPGITKATASDTLLANYNDINQVKELF
;
A
#
# COMPACT_ATOMS: atom_id res chain seq x y z
N MET A 1 -29.82 16.81 -7.88
CA MET A 1 -28.42 16.57 -7.46
C MET A 1 -28.42 16.52 -5.94
N PHE A 2 -28.30 15.35 -5.32
CA PHE A 2 -28.27 15.22 -3.86
C PHE A 2 -26.96 15.85 -3.36
N LYS A 3 -27.09 16.90 -2.56
CA LYS A 3 -25.92 17.56 -1.93
C LYS A 3 -25.48 16.70 -0.74
N LEU A 4 -24.34 16.02 -0.87
CA LEU A 4 -23.76 15.27 0.24
C LEU A 4 -23.48 16.19 1.42
N ILE A 5 -23.90 15.77 2.61
CA ILE A 5 -23.55 16.45 3.87
C ILE A 5 -22.13 16.00 4.22
N ASN A 6 -21.22 16.94 4.50
CA ASN A 6 -19.84 16.62 4.90
C ASN A 6 -19.30 17.54 6.00
N ASN A 7 -20.19 18.10 6.81
CA ASN A 7 -19.82 19.09 7.85
C ASN A 7 -18.95 18.44 8.95
N ARG A 8 -19.27 17.23 9.35
CA ARG A 8 -18.52 16.50 10.38
C ARG A 8 -17.15 16.07 9.85
N SER A 9 -17.10 15.51 8.65
CA SER A 9 -15.86 15.12 7.98
C SER A 9 -14.89 16.29 7.81
N LYS A 10 -15.38 17.48 7.43
CA LYS A 10 -14.55 18.69 7.36
C LYS A 10 -13.91 19.06 8.69
N LYS A 11 -14.73 19.11 9.78
CA LYS A 11 -14.22 19.40 11.13
C LYS A 11 -13.15 18.38 11.57
N LEU A 12 -13.36 17.10 11.29
CA LEU A 12 -12.40 16.04 11.59
C LEU A 12 -11.11 16.21 10.79
N PHE A 13 -11.21 16.59 9.52
CA PHE A 13 -10.02 16.86 8.71
C PHE A 13 -9.23 18.07 9.22
N GLU A 14 -9.89 19.17 9.59
CA GLU A 14 -9.25 20.34 10.23
C GLU A 14 -8.54 19.96 11.54
N GLN A 15 -9.13 19.08 12.34
CA GLN A 15 -8.49 18.56 13.56
C GLN A 15 -7.28 17.67 13.21
N ALA A 16 -7.44 16.77 12.24
CA ALA A 16 -6.37 15.88 11.79
C ALA A 16 -5.15 16.65 11.27
N GLN A 17 -5.36 17.75 10.53
CA GLN A 17 -4.29 18.60 10.01
C GLN A 17 -3.42 19.25 11.11
N LYS A 18 -3.92 19.37 12.34
CA LYS A 18 -3.14 19.91 13.47
C LYS A 18 -2.15 18.93 14.05
N VAL A 19 -2.37 17.61 13.85
CA VAL A 19 -1.61 16.55 14.52
C VAL A 19 -1.06 15.49 13.57
N ILE A 20 -1.51 15.48 12.32
CA ILE A 20 -1.05 14.54 11.28
C ILE A 20 -0.57 15.36 10.08
N PRO A 21 0.65 15.17 9.58
CA PRO A 21 1.15 15.85 8.39
C PRO A 21 0.19 15.70 7.20
N GLY A 22 -0.34 16.83 6.69
CA GLY A 22 -1.35 16.83 5.63
C GLY A 22 -2.74 16.31 6.02
N GLY A 23 -2.98 16.03 7.32
CA GLY A 23 -4.24 15.54 7.86
C GLY A 23 -4.58 14.08 7.57
N VAL A 24 -3.66 13.33 6.97
CA VAL A 24 -3.86 11.94 6.54
C VAL A 24 -2.56 11.12 6.66
N ASN A 25 -2.69 9.82 6.93
CA ASN A 25 -1.54 8.91 6.99
C ASN A 25 -1.10 8.36 5.61
N SER A 26 -1.81 8.74 4.54
CA SER A 26 -1.40 8.50 3.16
C SER A 26 -1.84 9.68 2.29
N PRO A 27 -0.94 10.31 1.50
CA PRO A 27 -1.22 11.54 0.74
C PRO A 27 -2.42 11.43 -0.20
N VAL A 28 -2.66 10.26 -0.77
CA VAL A 28 -3.81 10.01 -1.68
C VAL A 28 -5.17 10.23 -0.99
N ARG A 29 -5.24 10.05 0.33
CA ARG A 29 -6.47 10.22 1.11
C ARG A 29 -6.84 11.70 1.34
N ALA A 30 -5.93 12.64 1.04
CA ALA A 30 -6.18 14.07 1.23
C ALA A 30 -7.03 14.73 0.13
N PHE A 31 -7.44 13.99 -0.89
CA PHE A 31 -8.26 14.45 -2.02
C PHE A 31 -7.63 15.57 -2.86
N LYS A 32 -6.32 15.82 -2.74
CA LYS A 32 -5.64 16.92 -3.43
C LYS A 32 -5.81 16.90 -4.95
N TYR A 33 -5.88 15.71 -5.55
CA TYR A 33 -5.97 15.55 -7.01
C TYR A 33 -7.41 15.45 -7.53
N VAL A 34 -8.38 15.20 -6.67
CA VAL A 34 -9.79 15.05 -7.05
C VAL A 34 -10.66 16.23 -6.57
N GLY A 35 -10.09 17.07 -5.72
CA GLY A 35 -10.79 18.22 -5.13
C GLY A 35 -11.75 17.82 -4.01
N GLY A 36 -12.27 18.82 -3.30
CA GLY A 36 -13.17 18.62 -2.18
C GLY A 36 -12.44 18.40 -0.85
N SER A 37 -13.15 17.83 0.13
CA SER A 37 -12.64 17.50 1.45
C SER A 37 -12.72 15.99 1.67
N PRO A 38 -11.73 15.37 2.30
CA PRO A 38 -11.78 13.95 2.65
C PRO A 38 -13.02 13.62 3.48
N ILE A 39 -13.60 12.47 3.22
CA ILE A 39 -14.66 11.90 4.04
C ILE A 39 -14.05 11.04 5.14
N PHE A 40 -14.66 11.05 6.33
CA PHE A 40 -14.23 10.23 7.46
C PHE A 40 -15.23 9.11 7.66
N ILE A 41 -14.77 7.88 7.56
CA ILE A 41 -15.62 6.70 7.66
C ILE A 41 -15.86 6.35 9.12
N LYS A 42 -17.14 6.17 9.46
CA LYS A 42 -17.61 5.76 10.77
C LYS A 42 -17.66 4.25 10.93
N ASN A 43 -18.23 3.58 9.94
CA ASN A 43 -18.31 2.11 9.88
C ASN A 43 -18.45 1.61 8.46
N ALA A 44 -18.32 0.29 8.29
CA ALA A 44 -18.49 -0.37 7.00
C ALA A 44 -19.08 -1.76 7.19
N LEU A 45 -19.89 -2.20 6.23
CA LEU A 45 -20.51 -3.53 6.24
C LEU A 45 -20.72 -4.03 4.79
N GLY A 46 -20.24 -5.22 4.50
CA GLY A 46 -20.30 -5.79 3.17
C GLY A 46 -19.64 -4.85 2.13
N ALA A 47 -20.37 -4.45 1.12
CA ALA A 47 -19.90 -3.55 0.06
C ALA A 47 -20.08 -2.05 0.39
N TYR A 48 -20.45 -1.68 1.58
CA TYR A 48 -20.83 -0.32 1.91
C TYR A 48 -19.98 0.33 2.98
N LEU A 49 -19.67 1.62 2.77
CA LEU A 49 -19.06 2.52 3.74
C LEU A 49 -20.12 3.51 4.22
N ILE A 50 -20.09 3.87 5.50
CA ILE A 50 -20.91 4.92 6.09
C ILE A 50 -19.97 5.93 6.72
N ASP A 51 -20.08 7.21 6.32
CA ASP A 51 -19.25 8.27 6.85
C ASP A 51 -19.79 8.86 8.16
N GLU A 52 -19.02 9.76 8.76
CA GLU A 52 -19.39 10.44 10.02
C GLU A 52 -20.56 11.43 9.85
N ASP A 53 -20.91 11.76 8.62
CA ASP A 53 -22.07 12.59 8.28
C ASP A 53 -23.33 11.77 7.96
N GLY A 54 -23.23 10.41 8.00
CA GLY A 54 -24.33 9.49 7.74
C GLY A 54 -24.56 9.15 6.26
N ASN A 55 -23.70 9.61 5.35
CA ASN A 55 -23.82 9.24 3.95
C ASN A 55 -23.33 7.81 3.72
N LYS A 56 -24.04 7.08 2.84
CA LYS A 56 -23.72 5.71 2.46
C LYS A 56 -23.08 5.67 1.06
N TYR A 57 -21.99 4.95 0.94
CA TYR A 57 -21.24 4.76 -0.33
C TYR A 57 -21.08 3.29 -0.64
N ILE A 58 -21.03 2.96 -1.93
CA ILE A 58 -20.53 1.66 -2.39
C ILE A 58 -19.01 1.74 -2.42
N ASP A 59 -18.33 0.80 -1.77
CA ASP A 59 -16.88 0.75 -1.73
C ASP A 59 -16.30 0.02 -2.95
N TYR A 60 -15.81 0.77 -3.93
CA TYR A 60 -15.06 0.25 -5.07
C TYR A 60 -13.54 0.18 -4.83
N ILE A 61 -13.07 0.61 -3.65
CA ILE A 61 -11.64 0.64 -3.32
C ILE A 61 -11.21 -0.63 -2.57
N SER A 62 -12.13 -1.22 -1.78
CA SER A 62 -11.90 -2.45 -1.01
C SER A 62 -10.60 -2.41 -0.18
N SER A 63 -10.34 -1.27 0.49
CA SER A 63 -9.11 -0.99 1.26
C SER A 63 -7.81 -1.20 0.45
N TRP A 64 -7.85 -0.87 -0.85
CA TRP A 64 -6.74 -1.08 -1.80
C TRP A 64 -6.44 -2.57 -2.07
N GLY A 65 -7.47 -3.41 -2.01
CA GLY A 65 -7.45 -4.82 -2.40
C GLY A 65 -7.70 -5.87 -1.32
N PRO A 66 -7.34 -5.69 -0.03
CA PRO A 66 -7.49 -6.76 0.96
C PRO A 66 -8.94 -7.11 1.34
N MET A 67 -9.94 -6.25 1.12
CA MET A 67 -11.34 -6.50 1.48
C MET A 67 -12.10 -7.33 0.44
N ILE A 68 -11.56 -8.50 0.04
CA ILE A 68 -12.08 -9.36 -1.05
C ILE A 68 -13.53 -9.80 -0.80
N ILE A 69 -13.89 -10.11 0.43
CA ILE A 69 -15.23 -10.57 0.82
C ILE A 69 -16.08 -9.46 1.48
N GLY A 70 -15.63 -8.20 1.35
CA GLY A 70 -16.31 -7.05 1.94
C GLY A 70 -15.96 -6.80 3.41
N HIS A 71 -16.53 -5.74 3.94
CA HIS A 71 -16.28 -5.28 5.30
C HIS A 71 -17.04 -6.08 6.34
N ALA A 72 -16.43 -6.27 7.51
CA ALA A 72 -17.04 -6.86 8.71
C ALA A 72 -17.71 -8.21 8.43
N HIS A 73 -17.12 -9.08 7.61
CA HIS A 73 -17.67 -10.41 7.35
C HIS A 73 -17.81 -11.19 8.67
N PRO A 74 -18.99 -11.78 8.97
CA PRO A 74 -19.25 -12.36 10.29
C PRO A 74 -18.25 -13.42 10.73
N GLU A 75 -17.84 -14.31 9.84
CA GLU A 75 -16.87 -15.36 10.16
C GLU A 75 -15.48 -14.81 10.46
N ILE A 76 -15.05 -13.76 9.72
CA ILE A 76 -13.77 -13.09 9.96
C ILE A 76 -13.79 -12.40 11.32
N ILE A 77 -14.86 -11.65 11.62
CA ILE A 77 -15.02 -10.97 12.93
C ILE A 77 -15.04 -11.99 14.06
N LYS A 78 -15.72 -13.12 13.88
CA LYS A 78 -15.72 -14.20 14.87
C LYS A 78 -14.31 -14.76 15.11
N ALA A 79 -13.57 -15.08 14.06
CA ALA A 79 -12.21 -15.60 14.15
C ALA A 79 -11.26 -14.61 14.85
N ILE A 80 -11.34 -13.31 14.51
CA ILE A 80 -10.57 -12.25 15.17
C ILE A 80 -10.92 -12.18 16.66
N ASN A 81 -12.19 -12.17 17.01
CA ASN A 81 -12.64 -12.11 18.41
C ASN A 81 -12.20 -13.33 19.24
N GLU A 82 -12.18 -14.50 18.64
CA GLU A 82 -11.69 -15.73 19.30
C GLU A 82 -10.18 -15.69 19.50
N GLN A 83 -9.42 -15.26 18.49
CA GLN A 83 -7.98 -15.20 18.58
C GLN A 83 -7.48 -14.07 19.49
N SER A 84 -8.13 -12.91 19.49
CA SER A 84 -7.74 -11.77 20.33
C SER A 84 -7.77 -12.08 21.82
N LYS A 85 -8.66 -13.00 22.27
CA LYS A 85 -8.72 -13.48 23.67
C LYS A 85 -7.48 -14.27 24.08
N LYS A 86 -6.72 -14.79 23.12
CA LYS A 86 -5.47 -15.56 23.37
C LYS A 86 -4.22 -14.67 23.30
N GLY A 87 -4.39 -13.44 22.84
CA GLY A 87 -3.33 -12.45 22.63
C GLY A 87 -3.22 -12.02 21.17
N THR A 88 -2.67 -10.83 20.97
CA THR A 88 -2.56 -10.17 19.66
C THR A 88 -1.13 -10.05 19.15
N SER A 89 -0.12 -10.31 20.03
CA SER A 89 1.29 -10.30 19.66
C SER A 89 2.11 -11.01 20.73
N TYR A 90 3.11 -11.81 20.31
CA TYR A 90 3.86 -12.64 21.25
C TYR A 90 5.38 -12.42 21.18
N GLY A 91 5.91 -11.80 20.13
CA GLY A 91 7.35 -11.63 19.91
C GLY A 91 8.12 -12.93 19.66
N ILE A 92 7.41 -14.08 19.55
CA ILE A 92 7.94 -15.42 19.28
C ILE A 92 7.02 -16.12 18.27
N PRO A 93 7.50 -17.20 17.58
CA PRO A 93 6.71 -17.91 16.56
C PRO A 93 5.41 -18.50 17.09
N THR A 94 4.42 -18.61 16.19
CA THR A 94 3.12 -19.22 16.48
C THR A 94 2.79 -20.32 15.47
N GLU A 95 1.95 -21.26 15.87
CA GLU A 95 1.46 -22.30 14.97
C GLU A 95 0.65 -21.73 13.79
N LEU A 96 -0.05 -20.60 13.99
CA LEU A 96 -0.84 -19.94 12.95
C LEU A 96 0.01 -19.44 11.78
N GLU A 97 1.23 -18.96 12.05
CA GLU A 97 2.16 -18.55 10.99
C GLU A 97 2.52 -19.74 10.08
N THR A 98 2.83 -20.89 10.70
CA THR A 98 3.15 -22.11 9.95
C THR A 98 1.94 -22.61 9.16
N LYS A 99 0.74 -22.62 9.75
CA LYS A 99 -0.50 -23.00 9.06
C LYS A 99 -0.78 -22.11 7.86
N MET A 100 -0.62 -20.80 8.01
CA MET A 100 -0.83 -19.84 6.93
C MET A 100 0.23 -19.99 5.83
N ALA A 101 1.50 -20.21 6.19
CA ALA A 101 2.57 -20.45 5.22
C ALA A 101 2.31 -21.72 4.40
N ASN A 102 1.93 -22.83 5.05
CA ASN A 102 1.58 -24.07 4.36
C ASN A 102 0.40 -23.88 3.40
N LEU A 103 -0.62 -23.14 3.81
CA LEU A 103 -1.75 -22.83 2.93
C LEU A 103 -1.31 -22.07 1.68
N LEU A 104 -0.50 -21.01 1.83
CA LEU A 104 -0.02 -20.22 0.70
C LEU A 104 0.87 -21.04 -0.24
N VAL A 105 1.77 -21.86 0.29
CA VAL A 105 2.60 -22.77 -0.52
C VAL A 105 1.73 -23.78 -1.29
N SER A 106 0.68 -24.30 -0.66
CA SER A 106 -0.23 -25.25 -1.34
C SER A 106 -1.05 -24.63 -2.47
N LEU A 107 -1.33 -23.33 -2.40
CA LEU A 107 -2.10 -22.60 -3.40
C LEU A 107 -1.25 -22.03 -4.56
N ALA A 108 0.06 -21.92 -4.37
CA ALA A 108 0.97 -21.30 -5.33
C ALA A 108 2.09 -22.29 -5.72
N PRO A 109 1.97 -22.97 -6.86
CA PRO A 109 2.85 -24.11 -7.21
C PRO A 109 4.34 -23.76 -7.40
N ASN A 110 4.65 -22.46 -7.53
CA ASN A 110 6.03 -21.97 -7.72
C ASN A 110 6.62 -21.34 -6.45
N ILE A 111 5.99 -21.54 -5.29
CA ILE A 111 6.44 -20.99 -4.01
C ILE A 111 6.78 -22.13 -3.06
N ASP A 112 8.05 -22.23 -2.67
CA ASP A 112 8.52 -23.19 -1.68
C ASP A 112 8.50 -22.65 -0.25
N LYS A 113 8.69 -21.33 -0.08
CA LYS A 113 8.80 -20.67 1.23
C LYS A 113 8.14 -19.30 1.21
N VAL A 114 7.54 -18.95 2.33
CA VAL A 114 6.85 -17.66 2.52
C VAL A 114 7.42 -16.95 3.73
N ARG A 115 7.59 -15.64 3.61
CA ARG A 115 7.87 -14.73 4.72
C ARG A 115 6.76 -13.71 4.84
N PHE A 116 6.18 -13.60 6.04
CA PHE A 116 5.16 -12.60 6.33
C PHE A 116 5.81 -11.27 6.77
N VAL A 117 5.19 -10.19 6.37
CA VAL A 117 5.53 -8.81 6.74
C VAL A 117 4.23 -8.02 6.96
N ASN A 118 4.33 -6.80 7.51
CA ASN A 118 3.14 -6.04 7.92
C ASN A 118 2.58 -5.14 6.80
N SER A 119 3.31 -4.92 5.72
CA SER A 119 2.89 -4.01 4.65
C SER A 119 3.47 -4.39 3.29
N GLY A 120 2.83 -3.89 2.22
CA GLY A 120 3.37 -4.00 0.87
C GLY A 120 4.73 -3.31 0.70
N THR A 121 4.98 -2.22 1.42
CA THR A 121 6.30 -1.56 1.46
C THR A 121 7.38 -2.50 1.97
N GLU A 122 7.13 -3.19 3.09
CA GLU A 122 8.07 -4.16 3.66
C GLU A 122 8.28 -5.37 2.75
N ALA A 123 7.21 -5.84 2.10
CA ALA A 123 7.28 -6.93 1.13
C ALA A 123 8.18 -6.56 -0.06
N CYS A 124 7.93 -5.42 -0.69
CA CYS A 124 8.73 -4.94 -1.81
C CYS A 124 10.19 -4.65 -1.43
N MET A 125 10.42 -4.03 -0.28
CA MET A 125 11.75 -3.77 0.26
C MET A 125 12.51 -5.08 0.51
N SER A 126 11.85 -6.09 1.05
CA SER A 126 12.44 -7.41 1.29
C SER A 126 12.73 -8.15 0.00
N ALA A 127 11.83 -8.07 -0.99
CA ALA A 127 12.00 -8.67 -2.31
C ALA A 127 13.20 -8.07 -3.06
N VAL A 128 13.35 -6.75 -3.05
CA VAL A 128 14.53 -6.09 -3.66
C VAL A 128 15.82 -6.51 -2.98
N ARG A 129 15.83 -6.56 -1.64
CA ARG A 129 17.03 -7.00 -0.89
C ARG A 129 17.38 -8.45 -1.23
N LEU A 130 16.39 -9.32 -1.31
CA LEU A 130 16.58 -10.73 -1.70
C LEU A 130 17.13 -10.83 -3.12
N ALA A 131 16.54 -10.11 -4.08
CA ALA A 131 16.98 -10.10 -5.47
C ALA A 131 18.43 -9.62 -5.61
N ARG A 132 18.78 -8.51 -4.96
CA ARG A 132 20.16 -8.00 -4.94
C ARG A 132 21.14 -8.99 -4.33
N GLY A 133 20.80 -9.57 -3.17
CA GLY A 133 21.65 -10.57 -2.50
C GLY A 133 21.84 -11.85 -3.33
N PHE A 134 20.80 -12.29 -4.03
CA PHE A 134 20.88 -13.49 -4.88
C PHE A 134 21.64 -13.26 -6.18
N THR A 135 21.44 -12.10 -6.83
CA THR A 135 22.03 -11.81 -8.15
C THR A 135 23.38 -11.09 -8.07
N ASN A 136 23.74 -10.56 -6.91
CA ASN A 136 24.87 -9.66 -6.70
C ASN A 136 24.84 -8.44 -7.65
N ARG A 137 23.61 -7.88 -7.86
CA ARG A 137 23.37 -6.70 -8.71
C ARG A 137 22.69 -5.62 -7.91
N ASP A 138 23.05 -4.35 -8.10
CA ASP A 138 22.55 -3.22 -7.32
C ASP A 138 21.30 -2.61 -7.93
N LYS A 139 21.23 -2.55 -9.26
CA LYS A 139 20.18 -1.84 -9.97
C LYS A 139 18.85 -2.62 -10.02
N ILE A 140 17.77 -1.87 -9.98
CA ILE A 140 16.42 -2.38 -10.22
C ILE A 140 15.72 -1.57 -11.31
N ILE A 141 14.83 -2.19 -12.05
CA ILE A 141 13.95 -1.50 -12.98
C ILE A 141 12.57 -1.36 -12.35
N LYS A 142 12.02 -0.16 -12.42
CA LYS A 142 10.67 0.17 -11.96
C LYS A 142 9.89 0.82 -13.11
N PHE A 143 8.60 0.51 -13.23
CA PHE A 143 7.74 1.19 -14.19
C PHE A 143 7.27 2.54 -13.67
N SER A 144 7.32 3.56 -14.54
CA SER A 144 6.82 4.90 -14.26
C SER A 144 5.33 4.86 -13.88
N GLY A 145 4.93 5.66 -12.90
CA GLY A 145 3.55 5.72 -12.43
C GLY A 145 3.09 4.56 -11.53
N CYS A 146 3.88 3.50 -11.38
CA CYS A 146 3.55 2.38 -10.51
C CYS A 146 3.99 2.64 -9.07
N TYR A 147 3.11 2.35 -8.09
CA TYR A 147 3.40 2.47 -6.67
C TYR A 147 3.79 1.12 -6.07
N HIS A 148 4.91 1.08 -5.36
CA HIS A 148 5.45 -0.12 -4.73
C HIS A 148 5.80 0.10 -3.25
N GLY A 149 5.10 1.01 -2.60
CA GLY A 149 5.40 1.41 -1.23
C GLY A 149 6.30 2.65 -1.16
N HIS A 150 6.72 3.00 0.05
CA HIS A 150 7.42 4.25 0.33
C HIS A 150 8.88 4.06 0.78
N SER A 151 9.50 2.93 0.45
CA SER A 151 10.95 2.81 0.62
C SER A 151 11.68 3.69 -0.42
N ASP A 152 12.83 4.19 -0.07
CA ASP A 152 13.59 5.17 -0.87
C ASP A 152 13.80 4.74 -2.32
N SER A 153 14.11 3.46 -2.55
CA SER A 153 14.30 2.90 -3.89
C SER A 153 13.05 2.99 -4.79
N PHE A 154 11.86 3.13 -4.22
CA PHE A 154 10.61 3.20 -4.97
C PHE A 154 10.03 4.61 -5.10
N LEU A 155 10.53 5.57 -4.32
CA LEU A 155 10.13 6.98 -4.40
C LEU A 155 10.97 7.74 -5.44
N ILE A 156 11.14 7.12 -6.60
CA ILE A 156 11.90 7.62 -7.73
C ILE A 156 10.95 7.83 -8.91
N GLN A 157 11.04 8.99 -9.55
CA GLN A 157 10.22 9.37 -10.70
C GLN A 157 11.12 9.76 -11.87
N ALA A 158 10.64 9.58 -13.09
CA ALA A 158 11.33 10.08 -14.28
C ALA A 158 11.48 11.61 -14.21
N GLY A 159 12.70 12.09 -14.50
CA GLY A 159 12.93 13.51 -14.73
C GLY A 159 12.24 14.00 -16.01
N SER A 160 12.03 15.29 -16.11
CA SER A 160 11.61 15.95 -17.35
C SER A 160 12.75 15.90 -18.37
N GLY A 161 12.64 15.03 -19.38
CA GLY A 161 13.64 14.83 -20.43
C GLY A 161 14.08 13.38 -20.58
N ALA A 162 14.76 13.06 -21.66
CA ALA A 162 15.16 11.71 -22.08
C ALA A 162 16.20 11.01 -21.18
N SER A 163 16.32 11.39 -19.91
CA SER A 163 17.25 10.74 -18.98
C SER A 163 16.59 9.51 -18.37
N THR A 164 17.17 8.37 -18.61
CA THR A 164 16.87 7.08 -17.97
C THR A 164 17.12 7.06 -16.45
N PHE A 165 17.75 8.10 -15.92
CA PHE A 165 18.02 8.23 -14.49
C PHE A 165 16.85 8.85 -13.76
N GLY A 166 16.36 8.15 -12.72
CA GLY A 166 15.32 8.65 -11.85
C GLY A 166 15.79 9.84 -11.01
N VAL A 167 14.87 10.78 -10.77
CA VAL A 167 15.05 11.81 -9.74
C VAL A 167 14.20 11.46 -8.52
N PRO A 168 14.66 11.80 -7.29
CA PRO A 168 13.85 11.59 -6.11
C PRO A 168 12.49 12.28 -6.24
N ASN A 169 11.42 11.52 -5.94
CA ASN A 169 10.06 12.05 -5.90
C ASN A 169 9.72 12.67 -4.54
N SER A 170 10.62 12.52 -3.58
CA SER A 170 10.45 13.01 -2.21
C SER A 170 11.75 13.62 -1.69
N PRO A 171 11.70 14.75 -0.98
CA PRO A 171 12.86 15.28 -0.27
C PRO A 171 13.43 14.24 0.71
N GLY A 172 14.75 14.21 0.84
CA GLY A 172 15.43 13.30 1.76
C GLY A 172 15.95 12.00 1.14
N ILE A 173 15.54 11.65 -0.09
CA ILE A 173 16.11 10.52 -0.81
C ILE A 173 17.48 10.91 -1.36
N THR A 174 18.50 10.08 -1.10
CA THR A 174 19.86 10.38 -1.56
C THR A 174 20.00 10.13 -3.06
N LYS A 175 20.92 10.86 -3.71
CA LYS A 175 21.24 10.66 -5.14
C LYS A 175 21.75 9.24 -5.41
N ALA A 176 22.52 8.68 -4.49
CA ALA A 176 23.03 7.32 -4.59
C ALA A 176 21.89 6.29 -4.66
N THR A 177 20.90 6.38 -3.75
CA THR A 177 19.72 5.50 -3.79
C THR A 177 18.93 5.67 -5.09
N ALA A 178 18.78 6.91 -5.56
CA ALA A 178 18.05 7.19 -6.80
C ALA A 178 18.74 6.62 -8.02
N SER A 179 20.09 6.62 -8.08
CA SER A 179 20.87 6.12 -9.22
C SER A 179 20.76 4.60 -9.44
N ASP A 180 20.36 3.86 -8.40
CA ASP A 180 20.18 2.41 -8.48
C ASP A 180 18.77 2.00 -8.97
N THR A 181 17.88 2.98 -9.19
CA THR A 181 16.54 2.71 -9.71
C THR A 181 16.38 3.27 -11.11
N LEU A 182 16.32 2.37 -12.08
CA LEU A 182 16.05 2.68 -13.48
C LEU A 182 14.53 2.72 -13.72
N LEU A 183 14.09 3.59 -14.62
CA LEU A 183 12.68 3.77 -14.94
C LEU A 183 12.38 3.35 -16.36
N ALA A 184 11.34 2.56 -16.52
CA ALA A 184 10.77 2.17 -17.80
C ALA A 184 9.31 2.60 -17.91
N ASN A 185 8.83 2.84 -19.10
CA ASN A 185 7.42 3.03 -19.37
C ASN A 185 6.71 1.68 -19.43
N TYR A 186 5.51 1.61 -18.87
CA TYR A 186 4.72 0.39 -18.95
C TYR A 186 4.35 0.08 -20.41
N ASN A 187 4.39 -1.19 -20.79
CA ASN A 187 4.20 -1.69 -22.17
C ASN A 187 5.28 -1.26 -23.20
N ASP A 188 6.40 -0.71 -22.77
CA ASP A 188 7.55 -0.43 -23.67
C ASP A 188 8.64 -1.48 -23.47
N ILE A 189 8.50 -2.59 -24.21
CA ILE A 189 9.47 -3.70 -24.13
C ILE A 189 10.85 -3.32 -24.67
N ASN A 190 10.92 -2.36 -25.62
CA ASN A 190 12.20 -1.94 -26.20
C ASN A 190 12.99 -1.15 -25.16
N GLN A 191 12.34 -0.22 -24.45
CA GLN A 191 12.99 0.50 -23.36
C GLN A 191 13.49 -0.46 -22.25
N VAL A 192 12.70 -1.49 -21.92
CA VAL A 192 13.14 -2.49 -20.93
C VAL A 192 14.40 -3.22 -21.42
N LYS A 193 14.47 -3.63 -22.70
CA LYS A 193 15.66 -4.28 -23.28
C LYS A 193 16.90 -3.39 -23.28
N GLU A 194 16.74 -2.08 -23.48
CA GLU A 194 17.84 -1.11 -23.43
C GLU A 194 18.40 -0.90 -22.02
N LEU A 195 17.61 -1.18 -20.98
CA LEU A 195 18.01 -1.04 -19.58
C LEU A 195 18.72 -2.28 -19.02
N PHE A 196 18.65 -3.43 -19.71
CA PHE A 196 19.33 -4.67 -19.35
C PHE A 196 20.75 -4.74 -19.95
#